data_9cac6abb2e39ba518b8b74dff1eaf4ff
#
_entry.id   9cac6abb2e39ba518b8b74dff1eaf4ff
#
_cell.length_a   1.000
_cell.length_b   1.000
_cell.length_c   1.000
_cell.angle_alpha   90.00
_cell.angle_beta   90.00
_cell.angle_gamma   90.00
#
_symmetry.space_group_name_H-M   'P 1'
#
loop_
_entity.id
_entity.type
_entity.pdbx_description
1 polymer ?
#
loop_
_entity_poly.entity_id
_entity_poly.type
_entity_poly.pdbx_seq_one_letter_code
_entity_poly.pdbx_strand_id
1 'polypeptide(L)'
;MRQIATLPETATTGWTPGVDADTLWDLVSDVPGPVTEPIQETARRLGVHVVLGTYERGARRGTVHNTAVLVGPSGEVLGSYRKTHLFCGEDRAGGGWATPGDRAVVVDTDLARIGLTICFDGDFPELARVEAVLGAEVICRPSALLRSADIWELTNRARAYDNHVFVVGANATGADTAGVLYFGNSMIVTPIAEVVARAASHQGWVSARLDPDTAMASLTPGSSVPQRFDHLADRNLAFVERHLEDLRRPARTSFPHAR
;
A
#
# COMPACT_ATOMS: atom_id res chain seq x y z
N MET A 1 -17.23 15.07 9.45
CA MET A 1 -15.90 14.48 9.69
C MET A 1 -15.44 13.92 8.35
N ARG A 2 -14.26 14.32 7.86
CA ARG A 2 -13.70 13.79 6.63
C ARG A 2 -13.16 12.40 6.89
N GLN A 3 -13.28 11.48 5.93
CA GLN A 3 -12.96 10.06 6.12
C GLN A 3 -12.27 9.49 4.88
N ILE A 4 -11.38 8.50 5.10
CA ILE A 4 -10.81 7.66 4.07
C ILE A 4 -11.03 6.19 4.42
N ALA A 5 -11.47 5.40 3.46
CA ALA A 5 -11.59 3.96 3.55
C ALA A 5 -10.57 3.30 2.62
N THR A 6 -9.85 2.30 3.11
CA THR A 6 -8.92 1.50 2.31
C THR A 6 -9.48 0.09 2.18
N LEU A 7 -9.64 -0.38 0.95
CA LEU A 7 -10.06 -1.73 0.60
C LEU A 7 -8.81 -2.62 0.34
N PRO A 8 -8.94 -3.95 0.43
CA PRO A 8 -7.84 -4.86 0.12
C PRO A 8 -7.33 -4.77 -1.33
N GLU A 9 -6.15 -5.34 -1.56
CA GLU A 9 -5.57 -5.53 -2.90
C GLU A 9 -6.51 -6.38 -3.76
N THR A 10 -6.67 -6.00 -5.03
CA THR A 10 -7.49 -6.70 -6.03
C THR A 10 -8.89 -7.10 -5.52
N ALA A 11 -9.51 -6.22 -4.74
CA ALA A 11 -10.81 -6.46 -4.10
C ALA A 11 -11.94 -6.76 -5.11
N THR A 12 -11.73 -6.46 -6.39
CA THR A 12 -12.70 -6.64 -7.48
C THR A 12 -12.62 -8.00 -8.16
N THR A 13 -11.48 -8.71 -8.04
CA THR A 13 -11.22 -9.94 -8.79
C THR A 13 -10.66 -11.08 -7.92
N GLY A 14 -10.14 -10.76 -6.73
CA GLY A 14 -9.20 -11.63 -6.01
C GLY A 14 -7.78 -11.49 -6.56
N TRP A 15 -6.78 -11.94 -5.79
CA TRP A 15 -5.38 -11.77 -6.15
C TRP A 15 -4.95 -12.76 -7.24
N THR A 16 -5.34 -14.02 -7.14
CA THR A 16 -5.02 -15.03 -8.16
C THR A 16 -6.11 -15.05 -9.22
N PRO A 17 -5.84 -14.56 -10.44
CA PRO A 17 -6.90 -14.41 -11.44
C PRO A 17 -7.39 -15.74 -12.03
N GLY A 18 -6.60 -16.82 -11.91
CA GLY A 18 -6.93 -18.13 -12.48
C GLY A 18 -6.88 -18.20 -14.02
N VAL A 19 -6.38 -17.15 -14.67
CA VAL A 19 -6.26 -17.03 -16.12
C VAL A 19 -4.92 -16.41 -16.49
N ASP A 20 -4.51 -16.56 -17.75
CA ASP A 20 -3.30 -15.93 -18.27
C ASP A 20 -3.48 -14.40 -18.42
N ALA A 21 -2.37 -13.69 -18.66
CA ALA A 21 -2.35 -12.24 -18.74
C ALA A 21 -3.18 -11.67 -19.90
N ASP A 22 -3.30 -12.37 -21.02
CA ASP A 22 -4.08 -11.92 -22.18
C ASP A 22 -5.58 -12.05 -21.91
N THR A 23 -6.00 -13.15 -21.31
CA THR A 23 -7.38 -13.35 -20.86
C THR A 23 -7.75 -12.37 -19.75
N LEU A 24 -6.85 -12.15 -18.79
CA LEU A 24 -7.08 -11.16 -17.72
C LEU A 24 -7.22 -9.74 -18.30
N TRP A 25 -6.42 -9.39 -19.31
CA TRP A 25 -6.50 -8.10 -19.99
C TRP A 25 -7.89 -7.85 -20.63
N ASP A 26 -8.52 -8.89 -21.18
CA ASP A 26 -9.87 -8.80 -21.72
C ASP A 26 -10.95 -8.63 -20.62
N LEU A 27 -10.71 -9.19 -19.42
CA LEU A 27 -11.65 -9.17 -18.30
C LEU A 27 -11.61 -7.88 -17.47
N VAL A 28 -10.45 -7.23 -17.37
CA VAL A 28 -10.29 -6.00 -16.58
C VAL A 28 -10.53 -4.75 -17.40
N SER A 29 -10.69 -3.62 -16.76
CA SER A 29 -10.94 -2.34 -17.42
C SER A 29 -9.82 -1.34 -17.20
N ASP A 30 -9.88 -0.26 -17.97
CA ASP A 30 -9.10 0.94 -17.71
C ASP A 30 -9.48 1.58 -16.37
N VAL A 31 -8.63 2.42 -15.83
CA VAL A 31 -8.88 3.24 -14.62
C VAL A 31 -8.79 4.72 -15.02
N PRO A 32 -9.88 5.52 -14.84
CA PRO A 32 -11.24 5.10 -14.44
C PRO A 32 -11.96 4.26 -15.50
N GLY A 33 -12.93 3.47 -15.06
CA GLY A 33 -13.72 2.62 -15.94
C GLY A 33 -14.77 1.81 -15.17
N PRO A 34 -15.46 0.86 -15.82
CA PRO A 34 -16.60 0.14 -15.26
C PRO A 34 -16.36 -0.49 -13.89
N VAL A 35 -15.13 -0.93 -13.59
CA VAL A 35 -14.77 -1.52 -12.29
C VAL A 35 -14.69 -0.46 -11.18
N THR A 36 -14.29 0.77 -11.51
CA THR A 36 -14.17 1.86 -10.53
C THR A 36 -15.45 2.65 -10.35
N GLU A 37 -16.37 2.65 -11.33
CA GLU A 37 -17.62 3.42 -11.31
C GLU A 37 -18.48 3.20 -10.06
N PRO A 38 -18.76 1.96 -9.59
CA PRO A 38 -19.56 1.74 -8.38
C PRO A 38 -18.90 2.31 -7.12
N ILE A 39 -17.57 2.30 -7.07
CA ILE A 39 -16.79 2.86 -5.97
C ILE A 39 -16.85 4.39 -6.03
N GLN A 40 -16.72 4.98 -7.21
CA GLN A 40 -16.84 6.42 -7.45
C GLN A 40 -18.23 6.94 -7.05
N GLU A 41 -19.29 6.22 -7.42
CA GLU A 41 -20.66 6.55 -7.01
C GLU A 41 -20.84 6.45 -5.50
N THR A 42 -20.31 5.40 -4.88
CA THR A 42 -20.37 5.20 -3.43
C THR A 42 -19.60 6.28 -2.68
N ALA A 43 -18.39 6.62 -3.13
CA ALA A 43 -17.57 7.70 -2.58
C ALA A 43 -18.33 9.03 -2.61
N ARG A 44 -18.95 9.36 -3.77
CA ARG A 44 -19.76 10.57 -3.95
C ARG A 44 -20.99 10.57 -3.03
N ARG A 45 -21.71 9.47 -2.96
CA ARG A 45 -22.93 9.37 -2.14
C ARG A 45 -22.65 9.53 -0.65
N LEU A 46 -21.48 9.02 -0.19
CA LEU A 46 -21.09 9.05 1.22
C LEU A 46 -20.21 10.26 1.58
N GLY A 47 -19.67 10.97 0.60
CA GLY A 47 -18.75 12.09 0.81
C GLY A 47 -17.43 11.66 1.45
N VAL A 48 -16.88 10.49 1.05
CA VAL A 48 -15.68 9.90 1.63
C VAL A 48 -14.61 9.63 0.55
N HIS A 49 -13.35 9.63 0.96
CA HIS A 49 -12.27 9.10 0.11
C HIS A 49 -12.24 7.58 0.18
N VAL A 50 -11.91 6.92 -0.94
CA VAL A 50 -11.75 5.46 -1.00
C VAL A 50 -10.47 5.10 -1.72
N VAL A 51 -9.65 4.23 -1.12
CA VAL A 51 -8.54 3.56 -1.80
C VAL A 51 -8.99 2.15 -2.18
N LEU A 52 -9.06 1.89 -3.47
CA LEU A 52 -9.44 0.60 -4.06
C LEU A 52 -8.21 -0.10 -4.60
N GLY A 53 -7.98 -1.36 -4.20
CA GLY A 53 -7.04 -2.27 -4.89
C GLY A 53 -7.76 -3.02 -6.02
N THR A 54 -7.24 -2.94 -7.24
CA THR A 54 -7.83 -3.60 -8.42
C THR A 54 -6.77 -3.96 -9.45
N TYR A 55 -7.10 -4.83 -10.41
CA TYR A 55 -6.32 -4.94 -11.64
C TYR A 55 -6.77 -3.88 -12.65
N GLU A 56 -5.80 -3.30 -13.34
CA GLU A 56 -5.96 -2.26 -14.36
C GLU A 56 -5.48 -2.79 -15.72
N ARG A 57 -6.26 -2.52 -16.76
CA ARG A 57 -5.88 -2.79 -18.14
C ARG A 57 -4.76 -1.85 -18.56
N GLY A 58 -3.66 -2.40 -19.06
CA GLY A 58 -2.60 -1.62 -19.69
C GLY A 58 -2.89 -1.33 -21.15
N ALA A 59 -2.16 -0.36 -21.72
CA ALA A 59 -2.37 0.13 -23.08
C ALA A 59 -2.13 -0.94 -24.17
N ARG A 60 -1.32 -1.96 -23.90
CA ARG A 60 -1.05 -3.06 -24.85
C ARG A 60 -1.73 -4.32 -24.33
N ARG A 61 -2.28 -5.12 -25.29
CA ARG A 61 -2.86 -6.42 -24.98
C ARG A 61 -1.90 -7.26 -24.12
N GLY A 62 -2.45 -7.94 -23.12
CA GLY A 62 -1.73 -8.75 -22.16
C GLY A 62 -0.90 -7.95 -21.15
N THR A 63 -0.97 -6.62 -21.14
CA THR A 63 -0.37 -5.79 -20.10
C THR A 63 -1.42 -5.49 -19.05
N VAL A 64 -1.26 -6.04 -17.83
CA VAL A 64 -2.16 -5.81 -16.71
C VAL A 64 -1.34 -5.29 -15.54
N HIS A 65 -1.85 -4.29 -14.82
CA HIS A 65 -1.21 -3.74 -13.63
C HIS A 65 -2.04 -4.04 -12.40
N ASN A 66 -1.37 -4.33 -11.31
CA ASN A 66 -1.97 -4.34 -9.98
C ASN A 66 -1.96 -2.89 -9.46
N THR A 67 -3.13 -2.30 -9.26
CA THR A 67 -3.28 -0.84 -9.11
C THR A 67 -4.06 -0.48 -7.86
N ALA A 68 -3.56 0.49 -7.10
CA ALA A 68 -4.30 1.18 -6.05
C ALA A 68 -4.84 2.50 -6.61
N VAL A 69 -6.15 2.70 -6.49
CA VAL A 69 -6.88 3.87 -7.02
C VAL A 69 -7.43 4.68 -5.87
N LEU A 70 -7.06 5.96 -5.78
CA LEU A 70 -7.65 6.89 -4.83
C LEU A 70 -8.82 7.63 -5.47
N VAL A 71 -9.99 7.43 -4.93
CA VAL A 71 -11.24 8.10 -5.32
C VAL A 71 -11.57 9.18 -4.29
N GLY A 72 -11.87 10.37 -4.74
CA GLY A 72 -12.26 11.50 -3.91
C GLY A 72 -13.75 11.52 -3.52
N PRO A 73 -14.15 12.43 -2.61
CA PRO A 73 -15.51 12.51 -2.09
C PRO A 73 -16.55 13.03 -3.10
N SER A 74 -16.13 13.57 -4.23
CA SER A 74 -17.02 13.90 -5.36
C SER A 74 -17.11 12.77 -6.38
N GLY A 75 -16.40 11.65 -6.16
CA GLY A 75 -16.39 10.48 -7.01
C GLY A 75 -15.37 10.53 -8.15
N GLU A 76 -14.49 11.51 -8.18
CA GLU A 76 -13.38 11.60 -9.12
C GLU A 76 -12.24 10.67 -8.74
N VAL A 77 -11.51 10.15 -9.71
CA VAL A 77 -10.22 9.49 -9.48
C VAL A 77 -9.16 10.56 -9.30
N LEU A 78 -8.63 10.68 -8.08
CA LEU A 78 -7.61 11.67 -7.71
C LEU A 78 -6.21 11.20 -8.09
N GLY A 79 -5.98 9.90 -8.13
CA GLY A 79 -4.71 9.31 -8.51
C GLY A 79 -4.75 7.79 -8.54
N SER A 80 -3.76 7.21 -9.21
CA SER A 80 -3.57 5.76 -9.27
C SER A 80 -2.09 5.40 -9.19
N TYR A 81 -1.80 4.34 -8.47
CA TYR A 81 -0.47 3.78 -8.29
C TYR A 81 -0.45 2.34 -8.80
N ARG A 82 0.48 2.02 -9.68
CA ARG A 82 0.75 0.66 -10.16
C ARG A 82 1.86 0.03 -9.32
N LYS A 83 1.60 -1.15 -8.78
CA LYS A 83 2.54 -1.89 -7.93
C LYS A 83 3.91 -2.01 -8.59
N THR A 84 4.94 -1.58 -7.89
CA THR A 84 6.32 -1.56 -8.41
C THR A 84 7.11 -2.81 -8.06
N HIS A 85 6.83 -3.43 -6.91
CA HIS A 85 7.47 -4.66 -6.45
C HIS A 85 6.47 -5.81 -6.50
N LEU A 86 6.49 -6.56 -7.61
CA LEU A 86 5.61 -7.69 -7.80
C LEU A 86 6.03 -8.86 -6.91
N PHE A 87 5.04 -9.55 -6.31
CA PHE A 87 5.28 -10.76 -5.55
C PHE A 87 5.68 -11.91 -6.49
N CYS A 88 6.44 -12.90 -5.98
CA CYS A 88 6.89 -14.03 -6.79
C CYS A 88 5.68 -14.76 -7.41
N GLY A 89 5.77 -15.07 -8.69
CA GLY A 89 4.68 -15.66 -9.47
C GLY A 89 3.67 -14.66 -10.05
N GLU A 90 3.64 -13.42 -9.55
CA GLU A 90 2.79 -12.35 -10.11
C GLU A 90 3.45 -11.68 -11.33
N ASP A 91 4.78 -11.61 -11.34
CA ASP A 91 5.54 -10.96 -12.41
C ASP A 91 5.40 -11.69 -13.74
N ARG A 92 4.94 -10.96 -14.77
CA ARG A 92 4.77 -11.47 -16.12
C ARG A 92 6.08 -11.99 -16.73
N ALA A 93 7.21 -11.33 -16.47
CA ALA A 93 8.53 -11.79 -16.93
C ALA A 93 8.90 -13.16 -16.35
N GLY A 94 8.39 -13.50 -15.17
CA GLY A 94 8.51 -14.80 -14.52
C GLY A 94 7.40 -15.79 -14.84
N GLY A 95 6.51 -15.48 -15.82
CA GLY A 95 5.37 -16.32 -16.19
C GLY A 95 4.07 -16.00 -15.48
N GLY A 96 4.03 -14.92 -14.69
CA GLY A 96 2.83 -14.41 -14.04
C GLY A 96 1.97 -13.54 -14.96
N TRP A 97 1.08 -12.78 -14.37
CA TRP A 97 0.05 -12.01 -15.09
C TRP A 97 0.18 -10.49 -14.96
N ALA A 98 1.00 -9.98 -14.04
CA ALA A 98 1.11 -8.55 -13.79
C ALA A 98 2.38 -7.95 -14.39
N THR A 99 2.28 -6.68 -14.76
CA THR A 99 3.39 -5.84 -15.22
C THR A 99 3.65 -4.77 -14.16
N PRO A 100 4.91 -4.55 -13.73
CA PRO A 100 5.20 -3.58 -12.69
C PRO A 100 4.93 -2.14 -13.14
N GLY A 101 4.65 -1.26 -12.15
CA GLY A 101 4.73 0.18 -12.28
C GLY A 101 6.18 0.69 -12.22
N ASP A 102 6.34 2.01 -12.33
CA ASP A 102 7.65 2.65 -12.44
C ASP A 102 7.85 3.88 -11.53
N ARG A 103 6.84 4.22 -10.72
CA ARG A 103 6.88 5.46 -9.91
C ARG A 103 6.13 5.33 -8.59
N ALA A 104 6.56 6.08 -7.58
CA ALA A 104 5.78 6.36 -6.38
C ALA A 104 4.68 7.39 -6.68
N VAL A 105 3.59 7.32 -5.94
CA VAL A 105 2.45 8.24 -6.10
C VAL A 105 2.03 8.79 -4.73
N VAL A 106 2.05 10.11 -4.62
CA VAL A 106 1.49 10.86 -3.48
C VAL A 106 0.48 11.86 -4.02
N VAL A 107 -0.70 11.87 -3.45
CA VAL A 107 -1.84 12.68 -3.91
C VAL A 107 -2.21 13.68 -2.81
N ASP A 108 -2.26 14.97 -3.16
CA ASP A 108 -2.80 16.01 -2.28
C ASP A 108 -4.32 15.89 -2.21
N THR A 109 -4.85 15.82 -1.00
CA THR A 109 -6.29 15.79 -0.75
C THR A 109 -6.65 16.82 0.32
N ASP A 110 -7.94 17.06 0.50
CA ASP A 110 -8.44 17.91 1.57
C ASP A 110 -8.39 17.25 2.97
N LEU A 111 -7.96 15.98 3.04
CA LEU A 111 -7.67 15.24 4.28
C LEU A 111 -6.22 15.37 4.70
N ALA A 112 -5.34 14.98 3.80
CA ALA A 112 -3.91 14.80 3.98
C ALA A 112 -3.26 14.51 2.62
N ARG A 113 -1.95 14.45 2.56
CA ARG A 113 -1.20 13.90 1.43
C ARG A 113 -1.12 12.38 1.56
N ILE A 114 -1.73 11.69 0.60
CA ILE A 114 -1.92 10.24 0.63
C ILE A 114 -0.91 9.55 -0.28
N GLY A 115 -0.02 8.72 0.28
CA GLY A 115 0.84 7.79 -0.42
C GLY A 115 0.10 6.48 -0.72
N LEU A 116 0.39 5.86 -1.85
CA LEU A 116 -0.25 4.62 -2.29
C LEU A 116 0.79 3.50 -2.47
N THR A 117 0.68 2.47 -1.66
CA THR A 117 1.56 1.29 -1.63
C THR A 117 0.70 0.04 -1.74
N ILE A 118 1.16 -1.04 -2.37
CA ILE A 118 0.39 -2.29 -2.48
C ILE A 118 1.16 -3.47 -1.87
N CYS A 119 0.58 -4.12 -0.88
CA CYS A 119 0.97 -5.44 -0.34
C CYS A 119 2.50 -5.62 -0.20
N PHE A 120 3.13 -6.37 -1.13
CA PHE A 120 4.55 -6.70 -1.12
C PHE A 120 5.47 -5.48 -1.19
N ASP A 121 5.03 -4.37 -1.78
CA ASP A 121 5.76 -3.09 -1.76
C ASP A 121 6.16 -2.66 -0.33
N GLY A 122 5.33 -2.97 0.67
CA GLY A 122 5.61 -2.64 2.06
C GLY A 122 6.83 -3.35 2.66
N ASP A 123 7.38 -4.36 2.00
CA ASP A 123 8.64 -5.01 2.40
C ASP A 123 9.86 -4.16 2.04
N PHE A 124 9.71 -3.27 1.07
CA PHE A 124 10.78 -2.43 0.54
C PHE A 124 10.74 -1.04 1.19
N PRO A 125 11.72 -0.72 2.05
CA PRO A 125 11.73 0.57 2.76
C PRO A 125 11.88 1.77 1.82
N GLU A 126 12.43 1.57 0.63
CA GLU A 126 12.71 2.61 -0.36
C GLU A 126 11.43 3.30 -0.83
N LEU A 127 10.37 2.54 -1.15
CA LEU A 127 9.12 3.13 -1.65
C LEU A 127 8.47 4.04 -0.62
N ALA A 128 8.28 3.55 0.61
CA ALA A 128 7.69 4.36 1.68
C ALA A 128 8.56 5.59 2.00
N ARG A 129 9.90 5.47 1.90
CA ARG A 129 10.81 6.60 2.05
C ARG A 129 10.62 7.63 0.95
N VAL A 130 10.48 7.21 -0.30
CA VAL A 130 10.20 8.11 -1.43
C VAL A 130 8.88 8.82 -1.23
N GLU A 131 7.81 8.09 -0.87
CA GLU A 131 6.48 8.68 -0.61
C GLU A 131 6.54 9.72 0.52
N ALA A 132 7.23 9.43 1.63
CA ALA A 132 7.40 10.37 2.74
C ALA A 132 8.18 11.62 2.33
N VAL A 133 9.24 11.48 1.52
CA VAL A 133 10.01 12.62 0.98
C VAL A 133 9.18 13.44 0.01
N LEU A 134 8.26 12.84 -0.74
CA LEU A 134 7.27 13.51 -1.56
C LEU A 134 6.16 14.16 -0.73
N GLY A 135 6.19 13.97 0.59
CA GLY A 135 5.34 14.62 1.57
C GLY A 135 4.11 13.82 1.99
N ALA A 136 4.07 12.52 1.77
CA ALA A 136 2.98 11.69 2.28
C ALA A 136 2.88 11.81 3.81
N GLU A 137 1.66 11.97 4.30
CA GLU A 137 1.29 12.01 5.72
C GLU A 137 0.60 10.69 6.14
N VAL A 138 -0.08 10.07 5.17
CA VAL A 138 -0.74 8.78 5.33
C VAL A 138 -0.36 7.90 4.15
N ILE A 139 0.09 6.68 4.41
CA ILE A 139 0.30 5.65 3.38
C ILE A 139 -0.85 4.64 3.48
N CYS A 140 -1.63 4.49 2.41
CA CYS A 140 -2.65 3.47 2.28
C CYS A 140 -2.08 2.24 1.57
N ARG A 141 -2.21 1.06 2.21
CA ARG A 141 -1.63 -0.20 1.73
C ARG A 141 -2.72 -1.27 1.53
N PRO A 142 -3.47 -1.27 0.40
CA PRO A 142 -4.22 -2.43 -0.05
C PRO A 142 -3.35 -3.69 -0.10
N SER A 143 -3.82 -4.81 0.44
CA SER A 143 -3.01 -6.03 0.54
C SER A 143 -3.84 -7.30 0.43
N ALA A 144 -3.21 -8.32 -0.14
CA ALA A 144 -3.60 -9.73 -0.11
C ALA A 144 -2.41 -10.56 0.39
N LEU A 145 -1.89 -10.19 1.57
CA LEU A 145 -0.66 -10.74 2.12
C LEU A 145 -0.89 -12.16 2.63
N LEU A 146 -0.03 -13.08 2.19
CA LEU A 146 -0.13 -14.52 2.45
C LEU A 146 0.81 -15.03 3.54
N ARG A 147 1.86 -14.28 3.90
CA ARG A 147 2.94 -14.82 4.75
C ARG A 147 2.50 -15.01 6.20
N SER A 148 2.70 -14.02 7.06
CA SER A 148 2.31 -14.12 8.46
C SER A 148 1.84 -12.79 9.03
N ALA A 149 1.02 -12.85 10.07
CA ALA A 149 0.56 -11.68 10.79
C ALA A 149 1.73 -10.89 11.42
N ASP A 150 2.78 -11.57 11.86
CA ASP A 150 3.97 -10.94 12.46
C ASP A 150 4.74 -10.10 11.44
N ILE A 151 4.97 -10.62 10.25
CA ILE A 151 5.63 -9.87 9.15
C ILE A 151 4.74 -8.72 8.68
N TRP A 152 3.43 -8.93 8.62
CA TRP A 152 2.46 -7.89 8.30
C TRP A 152 2.52 -6.73 9.30
N GLU A 153 2.49 -7.02 10.60
CA GLU A 153 2.62 -6.02 11.65
C GLU A 153 3.99 -5.34 11.61
N LEU A 154 5.06 -6.13 11.55
CA LEU A 154 6.42 -5.61 11.51
C LEU A 154 6.62 -4.59 10.37
N THR A 155 6.22 -4.95 9.15
CA THR A 155 6.44 -4.09 7.99
C THR A 155 5.58 -2.82 8.04
N ASN A 156 4.33 -2.89 8.48
CA ASN A 156 3.48 -1.70 8.63
C ASN A 156 4.02 -0.75 9.71
N ARG A 157 4.43 -1.29 10.87
CA ARG A 157 5.00 -0.49 11.97
C ARG A 157 6.35 0.14 11.58
N ALA A 158 7.21 -0.62 10.90
CA ALA A 158 8.49 -0.10 10.43
C ALA A 158 8.28 1.04 9.42
N ARG A 159 7.39 0.89 8.42
CA ARG A 159 7.14 1.95 7.44
C ARG A 159 6.55 3.20 8.07
N ALA A 160 5.68 3.04 9.08
CA ALA A 160 5.15 4.17 9.82
C ALA A 160 6.24 4.91 10.60
N TYR A 161 7.04 4.18 11.36
CA TYR A 161 8.08 4.75 12.23
C TYR A 161 9.25 5.37 11.46
N ASP A 162 9.79 4.64 10.49
CA ASP A 162 10.95 5.08 9.69
C ASP A 162 10.67 6.40 8.94
N ASN A 163 9.40 6.69 8.64
CA ASN A 163 8.98 7.75 7.75
C ASN A 163 8.08 8.81 8.42
N HIS A 164 7.75 8.66 9.70
CA HIS A 164 6.84 9.53 10.44
C HIS A 164 5.48 9.73 9.74
N VAL A 165 4.92 8.64 9.21
CA VAL A 165 3.62 8.64 8.53
C VAL A 165 2.63 7.72 9.23
N PHE A 166 1.34 7.98 9.07
CA PHE A 166 0.34 6.95 9.37
C PHE A 166 0.36 5.87 8.29
N VAL A 167 0.13 4.61 8.67
CA VAL A 167 -0.08 3.52 7.74
C VAL A 167 -1.47 2.94 7.93
N VAL A 168 -2.26 2.88 6.86
CA VAL A 168 -3.58 2.26 6.81
C VAL A 168 -3.49 1.01 5.94
N GLY A 169 -3.23 -0.13 6.57
CA GLY A 169 -3.11 -1.43 5.91
C GLY A 169 -4.43 -2.19 5.88
N ALA A 170 -4.97 -2.43 4.69
CA ALA A 170 -6.18 -3.25 4.50
C ALA A 170 -5.79 -4.59 3.86
N ASN A 171 -5.92 -5.70 4.61
CA ASN A 171 -5.55 -7.02 4.13
C ASN A 171 -6.79 -7.87 3.86
N ALA A 172 -6.74 -8.67 2.80
CA ALA A 172 -7.79 -9.61 2.43
C ALA A 172 -8.07 -10.65 3.53
N THR A 173 -9.29 -11.19 3.56
CA THR A 173 -9.75 -12.26 4.45
C THR A 173 -10.43 -13.36 3.66
N GLY A 174 -10.46 -14.57 4.21
CA GLY A 174 -11.11 -15.71 3.60
C GLY A 174 -10.30 -16.33 2.47
N ALA A 175 -10.96 -17.02 1.56
CA ALA A 175 -10.33 -17.67 0.42
C ALA A 175 -10.71 -16.96 -0.89
N ASP A 176 -9.78 -16.86 -1.82
CA ASP A 176 -10.07 -16.46 -3.20
C ASP A 176 -10.57 -17.66 -4.02
N THR A 177 -10.86 -17.43 -5.30
CA THR A 177 -11.36 -18.45 -6.23
C THR A 177 -10.35 -19.58 -6.50
N ALA A 178 -9.05 -19.33 -6.25
CA ALA A 178 -8.01 -20.34 -6.33
C ALA A 178 -7.81 -21.12 -5.02
N GLY A 179 -8.60 -20.82 -3.98
CA GLY A 179 -8.50 -21.45 -2.66
C GLY A 179 -7.36 -20.92 -1.79
N VAL A 180 -6.75 -19.79 -2.16
CA VAL A 180 -5.71 -19.15 -1.37
C VAL A 180 -6.34 -18.45 -0.17
N LEU A 181 -5.86 -18.78 1.03
CA LEU A 181 -6.38 -18.23 2.29
C LEU A 181 -5.61 -16.98 2.72
N TYR A 182 -6.36 -15.93 3.07
CA TYR A 182 -5.86 -14.67 3.58
C TYR A 182 -6.23 -14.49 5.05
N PHE A 183 -5.30 -14.02 5.86
CA PHE A 183 -5.44 -14.01 7.31
C PHE A 183 -6.07 -12.70 7.88
N GLY A 184 -6.39 -11.71 7.05
CA GLY A 184 -6.97 -10.44 7.51
C GLY A 184 -5.99 -9.62 8.34
N ASN A 185 -6.38 -9.24 9.55
CA ASN A 185 -5.61 -8.40 10.47
C ASN A 185 -5.27 -7.02 9.88
N SER A 186 -6.21 -6.42 9.13
CA SER A 186 -6.10 -5.01 8.70
C SER A 186 -5.78 -4.13 9.89
N MET A 187 -4.93 -3.11 9.72
CA MET A 187 -4.51 -2.30 10.86
C MET A 187 -4.28 -0.84 10.48
N ILE A 188 -4.34 0.02 11.50
CA ILE A 188 -3.96 1.42 11.42
C ILE A 188 -2.82 1.66 12.39
N VAL A 189 -1.72 2.22 11.90
CA VAL A 189 -0.48 2.44 12.64
C VAL A 189 -0.13 3.93 12.65
N THR A 190 0.27 4.44 13.80
CA THR A 190 0.71 5.84 13.98
C THR A 190 2.18 6.03 13.60
N PRO A 191 2.63 7.29 13.38
CA PRO A 191 4.03 7.63 13.14
C PRO A 191 5.04 7.15 14.20
N ILE A 192 4.57 6.81 15.40
CA ILE A 192 5.38 6.25 16.49
C ILE A 192 5.24 4.71 16.59
N ALA A 193 4.81 4.07 15.52
CA ALA A 193 4.63 2.61 15.43
C ALA A 193 3.57 2.01 16.37
N GLU A 194 2.64 2.79 16.90
CA GLU A 194 1.53 2.29 17.68
C GLU A 194 0.41 1.76 16.78
N VAL A 195 -0.09 0.55 17.03
CA VAL A 195 -1.26 -0.01 16.35
C VAL A 195 -2.51 0.48 17.07
N VAL A 196 -3.17 1.50 16.51
CA VAL A 196 -4.36 2.13 17.12
C VAL A 196 -5.67 1.46 16.74
N ALA A 197 -5.68 0.64 15.70
CA ALA A 197 -6.82 -0.22 15.36
C ALA A 197 -6.33 -1.49 14.64
N ARG A 198 -6.96 -2.62 14.94
CA ARG A 198 -6.70 -3.92 14.31
C ARG A 198 -7.99 -4.69 14.10
N ALA A 199 -8.23 -5.13 12.87
CA ALA A 199 -9.30 -6.06 12.55
C ALA A 199 -8.91 -7.50 12.94
N ALA A 200 -9.92 -8.35 13.08
CA ALA A 200 -9.74 -9.79 13.24
C ALA A 200 -9.42 -10.49 11.90
N SER A 201 -9.28 -11.81 11.94
CA SER A 201 -9.01 -12.64 10.76
C SER A 201 -10.26 -12.98 9.93
N HIS A 202 -11.40 -12.39 10.24
CA HIS A 202 -12.65 -12.54 9.49
C HIS A 202 -13.08 -11.22 8.85
N GLN A 203 -14.06 -11.29 7.95
CA GLN A 203 -14.62 -10.12 7.29
C GLN A 203 -15.11 -9.08 8.31
N GLY A 204 -14.69 -7.83 8.12
CA GLY A 204 -15.05 -6.72 9.00
C GLY A 204 -14.28 -5.46 8.62
N TRP A 205 -14.41 -4.46 9.46
CA TRP A 205 -13.72 -3.18 9.32
C TRP A 205 -13.30 -2.65 10.69
N VAL A 206 -12.32 -1.80 10.70
CA VAL A 206 -11.89 -1.03 11.88
C VAL A 206 -11.64 0.41 11.49
N SER A 207 -11.76 1.31 12.44
CA SER A 207 -11.48 2.73 12.24
C SER A 207 -10.72 3.33 13.41
N ALA A 208 -9.97 4.39 13.13
CA ALA A 208 -9.33 5.23 14.13
C ALA A 208 -9.42 6.69 13.69
N ARG A 209 -9.41 7.61 14.66
CA ARG A 209 -9.15 9.02 14.39
C ARG A 209 -7.64 9.22 14.28
N LEU A 210 -7.19 9.79 13.18
CA LEU A 210 -5.80 10.16 12.98
C LEU A 210 -5.61 11.62 13.38
N ASP A 211 -4.67 11.85 14.28
CA ASP A 211 -4.32 13.18 14.77
C ASP A 211 -2.78 13.33 14.69
N PRO A 212 -2.28 14.03 13.66
CA PRO A 212 -0.84 14.21 13.46
C PRO A 212 -0.17 14.93 14.64
N ASP A 213 -0.82 15.91 15.22
CA ASP A 213 -0.24 16.72 16.29
C ASP A 213 -0.02 15.87 17.55
N THR A 214 -1.02 15.05 17.92
CA THR A 214 -0.91 14.14 19.05
C THR A 214 0.11 13.03 18.80
N ALA A 215 0.12 12.44 17.62
CA ALA A 215 1.03 11.36 17.27
C ALA A 215 2.51 11.79 17.29
N MET A 216 2.80 13.00 16.82
CA MET A 216 4.19 13.53 16.77
C MET A 216 4.63 14.18 18.07
N ALA A 217 3.71 14.65 18.92
CA ALA A 217 4.02 15.28 20.21
C ALA A 217 4.18 14.27 21.35
N SER A 218 3.74 13.03 21.17
CA SER A 218 3.76 12.01 22.22
C SER A 218 5.18 11.57 22.56
N LEU A 219 5.39 11.32 23.87
CA LEU A 219 6.56 10.61 24.33
C LEU A 219 6.55 9.19 23.75
N THR A 220 7.71 8.72 23.32
CA THR A 220 7.85 7.29 22.98
C THR A 220 7.53 6.47 24.22
N PRO A 221 6.58 5.52 24.18
CA PRO A 221 6.25 4.67 25.32
C PRO A 221 7.51 4.03 25.91
N GLY A 222 7.66 4.13 27.25
CA GLY A 222 8.83 3.63 27.95
C GLY A 222 10.05 4.57 27.97
N SER A 223 10.00 5.74 27.31
CA SER A 223 11.02 6.77 27.41
C SER A 223 10.73 7.71 28.59
N SER A 224 11.76 8.02 29.38
CA SER A 224 11.70 9.00 30.45
C SER A 224 11.97 10.43 29.98
N VAL A 225 12.34 10.60 28.70
CA VAL A 225 12.73 11.89 28.12
C VAL A 225 11.90 12.14 26.86
N PRO A 226 11.34 13.36 26.66
CA PRO A 226 10.73 13.73 25.40
C PRO A 226 11.76 13.58 24.27
N GLN A 227 11.43 12.70 23.31
CA GLN A 227 12.28 12.49 22.14
C GLN A 227 11.67 13.25 20.99
N ARG A 228 12.41 14.22 20.47
CA ARG A 228 12.10 14.87 19.19
C ARG A 228 13.20 14.47 18.23
N PHE A 229 12.83 13.69 17.24
CA PHE A 229 13.71 13.32 16.14
C PHE A 229 12.90 13.37 14.85
N ASP A 230 13.59 13.72 13.78
CA ASP A 230 13.00 13.80 12.45
C ASP A 230 13.79 12.90 11.51
N HIS A 231 13.29 11.69 11.30
CA HIS A 231 13.94 10.71 10.43
C HIS A 231 14.06 11.16 8.97
N LEU A 232 13.34 12.21 8.56
CA LEU A 232 13.45 12.75 7.21
C LEU A 232 14.50 13.86 7.17
N ALA A 233 14.47 14.80 8.11
CA ALA A 233 15.42 15.91 8.18
C ALA A 233 16.81 15.47 8.63
N ASP A 234 16.90 14.49 9.55
CA ASP A 234 18.16 14.03 10.16
C ASP A 234 18.96 13.07 9.25
N ARG A 235 18.48 12.79 8.01
CA ARG A 235 19.19 11.91 7.07
C ARG A 235 20.53 12.49 6.65
N ASN A 236 21.56 11.65 6.65
CA ASN A 236 22.85 11.99 6.04
C ASN A 236 22.76 11.80 4.51
N LEU A 237 22.33 12.84 3.81
CA LEU A 237 22.15 12.80 2.36
C LEU A 237 23.47 12.58 1.62
N ALA A 238 24.60 13.10 2.13
CA ALA A 238 25.91 12.87 1.53
C ALA A 238 26.33 11.39 1.59
N PHE A 239 25.93 10.68 2.66
CA PHE A 239 26.12 9.23 2.74
C PHE A 239 25.27 8.50 1.68
N VAL A 240 23.99 8.86 1.55
CA VAL A 240 23.07 8.26 0.56
C VAL A 240 23.61 8.48 -0.85
N GLU A 241 23.99 9.71 -1.19
CA GLU A 241 24.53 10.06 -2.51
C GLU A 241 25.79 9.25 -2.84
N ARG A 242 26.71 9.12 -1.88
CA ARG A 242 27.94 8.34 -2.05
C ARG A 242 27.69 6.86 -2.37
N HIS A 243 26.61 6.29 -1.84
CA HIS A 243 26.27 4.88 -1.96
C HIS A 243 25.15 4.56 -2.95
N LEU A 244 24.69 5.53 -3.76
CA LEU A 244 23.64 5.28 -4.76
C LEU A 244 23.96 4.17 -5.73
N GLU A 245 25.22 4.08 -6.20
CA GLU A 245 25.65 3.03 -7.10
C GLU A 245 25.68 1.65 -6.41
N ASP A 246 26.02 1.60 -5.13
CA ASP A 246 25.99 0.37 -4.34
C ASP A 246 24.56 -0.14 -4.15
N LEU A 247 23.61 0.77 -3.91
CA LEU A 247 22.17 0.44 -3.78
C LEU A 247 21.54 -0.08 -5.07
N ARG A 248 22.13 0.25 -6.24
CA ARG A 248 21.69 -0.27 -7.55
C ARG A 248 22.23 -1.66 -7.86
N ARG A 249 23.25 -2.14 -7.15
CA ARG A 249 23.87 -3.44 -7.41
C ARG A 249 22.93 -4.57 -6.98
N PRO A 250 22.87 -5.68 -7.75
CA PRO A 250 22.22 -6.89 -7.27
C PRO A 250 22.83 -7.33 -5.94
N ALA A 251 21.96 -7.60 -4.95
CA ALA A 251 22.42 -8.05 -3.65
C ALA A 251 23.20 -9.36 -3.78
N ARG A 252 24.37 -9.45 -3.12
CA ARG A 252 25.05 -10.72 -2.92
C ARG A 252 24.28 -11.49 -1.85
N THR A 253 23.50 -12.47 -2.25
CA THR A 253 22.82 -13.35 -1.30
C THR A 253 23.82 -14.32 -0.67
N SER A 254 24.00 -14.24 0.64
CA SER A 254 24.75 -15.24 1.42
C SER A 254 23.93 -16.53 1.65
N PHE A 255 22.69 -16.57 1.19
CA PHE A 255 21.76 -17.70 1.33
C PHE A 255 21.39 -18.24 -0.07
N PRO A 256 22.06 -19.28 -0.56
CA PRO A 256 21.86 -19.80 -1.94
C PRO A 256 20.48 -20.42 -2.18
N HIS A 257 19.65 -20.57 -1.14
CA HIS A 257 18.32 -21.21 -1.23
C HIS A 257 17.14 -20.23 -1.18
N ALA A 258 17.38 -18.93 -1.24
CA ALA A 258 16.35 -17.89 -1.18
C ALA A 258 15.82 -17.47 -2.57
N ARG A 259 15.77 -18.37 -3.55
CA ARG A 259 15.14 -18.14 -4.86
C ARG A 259 13.96 -19.07 -5.06
#